data_73993f4c120cc098e956a0862fb3431e
#
_entry.id   73993f4c120cc098e956a0862fb3431e
#
_cell.length_a   1.000
_cell.length_b   1.000
_cell.length_c   1.000
_cell.angle_alpha   90.00
_cell.angle_beta   90.00
_cell.angle_gamma   90.00
#
_symmetry.space_group_name_H-M   'P 1'
#
loop_
_entity.id
_entity.type
_entity.pdbx_description
1 polymer ?
#
loop_
_entity_poly.entity_id
_entity_poly.type
_entity_poly.pdbx_seq_one_letter_code
_entity_poly.pdbx_strand_id
1 'polypeptide(L)'
;MKFAVRSRPAPHLPGVHGPARVHRRTASVLGRLHAGDIAVLDHLDMDRETAQALVDAGVVGVVNASPMISGRYPNLGPELLVEAGVAVVDSAGSEVFDRVRDGAALRIDGGAVHAGDSLVADARELTADLVRSEMGDARSGLAAQLDSFTHNSTEFLRREQDLLLHGHGVPRTATEMAGRAVVVAVRSHGWEEELRGIKPFVKEQRPVLVGVDRGADALASAGHRPDVVVVTGASDDLPSAAVLRKARDVVVLVERGAPRGAIDQLERLGIRPLRFETTATTEDAALLLASAREASLIVGVGMHATLDEFLDRRRSGLASTFLTRLKVGPDLVDAAAVPRLYDGAVRPRHLVGALAAGVLALAAAISVTPVGQEWVDDVSPVVSSTTSDLIDNVRGILP
;
A
#
# COMPACT_ATOMS: atom_id res chain seq x y z
N MET A 1 -17.07 52.70 -30.71
CA MET A 1 -15.94 52.68 -29.82
C MET A 1 -16.33 51.96 -28.54
N LYS A 2 -15.88 50.69 -28.34
CA LYS A 2 -16.09 49.94 -27.09
C LYS A 2 -14.84 50.19 -26.24
N PHE A 3 -14.99 50.86 -25.13
CA PHE A 3 -13.92 51.05 -24.15
C PHE A 3 -13.73 49.70 -23.43
N ALA A 4 -12.58 49.07 -23.65
CA ALA A 4 -12.12 47.93 -22.83
C ALA A 4 -11.80 48.44 -21.43
N VAL A 5 -12.62 48.09 -20.46
CA VAL A 5 -12.31 48.30 -19.03
C VAL A 5 -11.13 47.36 -18.70
N ARG A 6 -9.94 47.96 -18.58
CA ARG A 6 -8.81 47.27 -17.99
C ARG A 6 -9.15 47.01 -16.51
N SER A 7 -9.47 45.77 -16.17
CA SER A 7 -9.55 45.32 -14.79
C SER A 7 -8.18 45.54 -14.16
N ARG A 8 -8.13 46.38 -13.11
CA ARG A 8 -6.97 46.50 -12.23
C ARG A 8 -6.63 45.10 -11.69
N PRO A 9 -5.36 44.67 -11.72
CA PRO A 9 -4.98 43.46 -11.00
C PRO A 9 -5.35 43.69 -9.53
N ALA A 10 -6.08 42.72 -8.96
CA ALA A 10 -6.38 42.73 -7.53
C ALA A 10 -5.06 42.78 -6.75
N PRO A 11 -4.98 43.54 -5.65
CA PRO A 11 -3.80 43.59 -4.82
C PRO A 11 -3.47 42.15 -4.38
N HIS A 12 -2.25 41.68 -4.61
CA HIS A 12 -1.76 40.43 -4.08
C HIS A 12 -1.73 40.54 -2.54
N LEU A 13 -2.77 40.06 -1.89
CA LEU A 13 -2.79 39.95 -0.43
C LEU A 13 -1.73 38.93 0.00
N PRO A 14 -1.01 39.16 1.11
CA PRO A 14 -0.03 38.20 1.63
C PRO A 14 -0.71 36.88 2.04
N GLY A 15 0.05 35.77 2.02
CA GLY A 15 -0.41 34.45 2.41
C GLY A 15 -0.55 33.48 1.25
N VAL A 16 -0.96 32.27 1.58
CA VAL A 16 -1.16 31.15 0.64
C VAL A 16 -2.61 31.11 0.21
N HIS A 17 -2.82 31.01 -1.10
CA HIS A 17 -4.13 31.04 -1.73
C HIS A 17 -4.42 29.73 -2.45
N GLY A 18 -5.65 29.23 -2.34
CA GLY A 18 -6.09 28.05 -3.07
C GLY A 18 -7.60 27.79 -2.93
N PRO A 19 -8.18 26.95 -3.79
CA PRO A 19 -9.54 26.48 -3.61
C PRO A 19 -9.61 25.49 -2.43
N ALA A 20 -10.67 25.58 -1.61
CA ALA A 20 -10.91 24.72 -0.48
C ALA A 20 -11.41 23.35 -0.91
N ARG A 21 -10.89 22.27 -0.30
CA ARG A 21 -11.51 20.95 -0.29
C ARG A 21 -11.89 20.60 1.13
N VAL A 22 -13.19 20.56 1.38
CA VAL A 22 -13.76 20.54 2.74
C VAL A 22 -14.43 19.22 3.03
N HIS A 23 -13.96 18.53 4.05
CA HIS A 23 -14.66 17.40 4.64
C HIS A 23 -14.06 17.07 6.01
N ARG A 24 -14.91 16.70 7.00
CA ARG A 24 -14.43 16.31 8.34
C ARG A 24 -13.54 15.08 8.31
N ARG A 25 -13.85 14.09 7.43
CA ARG A 25 -13.05 12.87 7.30
C ARG A 25 -11.92 13.09 6.31
N THR A 26 -10.69 12.92 6.75
CA THR A 26 -9.47 13.10 5.95
C THR A 26 -9.46 12.22 4.70
N ALA A 27 -9.82 10.94 4.82
CA ALA A 27 -9.88 10.03 3.67
C ALA A 27 -10.81 10.51 2.54
N SER A 28 -11.91 11.20 2.91
CA SER A 28 -12.85 11.78 1.92
C SER A 28 -12.30 13.05 1.25
N VAL A 29 -11.40 13.78 1.91
CA VAL A 29 -10.71 14.93 1.31
C VAL A 29 -9.65 14.43 0.32
N LEU A 30 -8.81 13.49 0.74
CA LEU A 30 -7.68 12.97 -0.04
C LEU A 30 -8.07 12.53 -1.45
N GLY A 31 -9.23 11.86 -1.59
CA GLY A 31 -9.71 11.38 -2.89
C GLY A 31 -10.17 12.48 -3.87
N ARG A 32 -10.22 13.76 -3.43
CA ARG A 32 -10.74 14.89 -4.22
C ARG A 32 -9.73 16.03 -4.38
N LEU A 33 -8.54 15.89 -3.79
CA LEU A 33 -7.49 16.90 -3.85
C LEU A 33 -6.85 17.01 -5.22
N HIS A 34 -6.46 18.23 -5.57
CA HIS A 34 -5.66 18.56 -6.73
C HIS A 34 -4.51 19.50 -6.32
N ALA A 35 -3.49 19.56 -7.14
CA ALA A 35 -2.38 20.48 -6.90
C ALA A 35 -2.88 21.94 -6.81
N GLY A 36 -2.42 22.66 -5.78
CA GLY A 36 -2.84 24.02 -5.49
C GLY A 36 -4.07 24.14 -4.58
N ASP A 37 -4.72 23.05 -4.17
CA ASP A 37 -5.86 23.07 -3.24
C ASP A 37 -5.39 23.36 -1.80
N ILE A 38 -6.32 23.88 -1.00
CA ILE A 38 -6.21 23.99 0.46
C ILE A 38 -7.14 22.93 1.07
N ALA A 39 -6.59 21.97 1.80
CA ALA A 39 -7.34 20.92 2.47
C ALA A 39 -7.93 21.45 3.79
N VAL A 40 -9.25 21.34 3.98
CA VAL A 40 -9.93 21.66 5.25
C VAL A 40 -10.48 20.38 5.84
N LEU A 41 -9.92 19.95 6.97
CA LEU A 41 -10.14 18.62 7.54
C LEU A 41 -10.14 18.64 9.08
N ASP A 42 -10.47 17.51 9.68
CA ASP A 42 -10.46 17.29 11.13
C ASP A 42 -9.66 16.03 11.43
N HIS A 43 -8.40 16.20 11.82
CA HIS A 43 -7.48 15.12 12.09
C HIS A 43 -6.63 15.40 13.34
N LEU A 44 -7.00 14.77 14.43
CA LEU A 44 -6.23 14.85 15.66
C LEU A 44 -4.96 13.99 15.52
N ASP A 45 -3.81 14.54 15.93
CA ASP A 45 -2.51 13.83 15.88
C ASP A 45 -2.22 13.26 14.47
N MET A 46 -2.06 14.14 13.48
CA MET A 46 -1.89 13.75 12.08
C MET A 46 -0.66 12.85 11.90
N ASP A 47 -0.90 11.67 11.36
CA ASP A 47 0.16 10.71 11.05
C ASP A 47 0.95 11.06 9.78
N ARG A 48 2.13 10.44 9.64
CA ARG A 48 3.02 10.65 8.51
C ARG A 48 2.41 10.24 7.17
N GLU A 49 1.66 9.13 7.14
CA GLU A 49 1.06 8.62 5.90
C GLU A 49 0.02 9.60 5.36
N THR A 50 -0.83 10.11 6.23
CA THR A 50 -1.83 11.14 5.88
C THR A 50 -1.15 12.42 5.37
N ALA A 51 -0.11 12.87 6.07
CA ALA A 51 0.65 14.06 5.66
C ALA A 51 1.33 13.86 4.31
N GLN A 52 1.95 12.71 4.08
CA GLN A 52 2.56 12.38 2.80
C GLN A 52 1.53 12.36 1.67
N ALA A 53 0.36 11.78 1.90
CA ALA A 53 -0.72 11.79 0.90
C ALA A 53 -1.19 13.21 0.55
N LEU A 54 -1.20 14.15 1.51
CA LEU A 54 -1.48 15.57 1.28
C LEU A 54 -0.39 16.24 0.45
N VAL A 55 0.89 15.98 0.75
CA VAL A 55 2.03 16.47 -0.01
C VAL A 55 2.01 15.92 -1.45
N ASP A 56 1.80 14.63 -1.61
CA ASP A 56 1.73 13.97 -2.92
C ASP A 56 0.57 14.51 -3.79
N ALA A 57 -0.53 14.91 -3.15
CA ALA A 57 -1.64 15.58 -3.83
C ALA A 57 -1.31 17.02 -4.26
N GLY A 58 -0.19 17.58 -3.80
CA GLY A 58 0.29 18.91 -4.15
C GLY A 58 -0.52 20.04 -3.50
N VAL A 59 -1.05 19.82 -2.29
CA VAL A 59 -1.76 20.89 -1.56
C VAL A 59 -0.82 22.02 -1.19
N VAL A 60 -1.32 23.24 -1.24
CA VAL A 60 -0.54 24.45 -0.85
C VAL A 60 -0.79 24.86 0.60
N GLY A 61 -1.89 24.35 1.20
CA GLY A 61 -2.23 24.62 2.58
C GLY A 61 -3.12 23.56 3.21
N VAL A 62 -3.07 23.47 4.54
CA VAL A 62 -3.93 22.61 5.34
C VAL A 62 -4.53 23.42 6.48
N VAL A 63 -5.85 23.40 6.60
CA VAL A 63 -6.61 23.97 7.71
C VAL A 63 -7.22 22.80 8.49
N ASN A 64 -6.73 22.55 9.69
CA ASN A 64 -7.17 21.48 10.54
C ASN A 64 -8.02 21.97 11.70
N ALA A 65 -9.17 21.36 11.91
CA ALA A 65 -10.07 21.75 12.98
C ALA A 65 -9.54 21.40 14.39
N SER A 66 -8.92 20.24 14.51
CA SER A 66 -8.31 19.73 15.75
C SER A 66 -6.82 20.06 15.84
N PRO A 67 -6.18 19.93 17.02
CA PRO A 67 -4.72 20.01 17.12
C PRO A 67 -4.05 18.90 16.30
N MET A 68 -3.05 19.24 15.49
CA MET A 68 -2.23 18.27 14.77
C MET A 68 -1.18 17.61 15.68
N ILE A 69 -0.81 18.25 16.77
CA ILE A 69 0.09 17.73 17.81
C ILE A 69 -0.63 17.93 19.15
N SER A 70 -1.11 16.82 19.74
CA SER A 70 -1.79 16.87 21.03
C SER A 70 -0.82 16.81 22.23
N GLY A 71 0.46 16.59 21.99
CA GLY A 71 1.47 16.36 23.03
C GLY A 71 1.43 14.97 23.68
N ARG A 72 0.55 14.10 23.24
CA ARG A 72 0.44 12.74 23.80
C ARG A 72 1.57 11.83 23.32
N TYR A 73 1.99 11.99 22.10
CA TYR A 73 3.10 11.26 21.47
C TYR A 73 3.67 12.05 20.29
N PRO A 74 4.94 11.85 19.93
CA PRO A 74 5.48 12.47 18.74
C PRO A 74 4.80 11.89 17.49
N ASN A 75 4.18 12.74 16.69
CA ASN A 75 3.57 12.39 15.41
C ASN A 75 4.29 13.16 14.28
N LEU A 76 4.71 12.46 13.24
CA LEU A 76 5.60 13.00 12.21
C LEU A 76 4.90 13.74 11.06
N GLY A 77 3.56 13.73 11.04
CA GLY A 77 2.79 14.36 9.98
C GLY A 77 3.01 15.87 9.86
N PRO A 78 2.87 16.65 10.94
CA PRO A 78 3.06 18.10 10.90
C PRO A 78 4.46 18.54 10.46
N GLU A 79 5.50 17.82 10.92
CA GLU A 79 6.89 18.08 10.52
C GLU A 79 7.05 17.94 9.00
N LEU A 80 6.55 16.84 8.43
CA LEU A 80 6.62 16.58 7.01
C LEU A 80 5.86 17.61 6.17
N LEU A 81 4.67 18.07 6.60
CA LEU A 81 3.92 19.12 5.89
C LEU A 81 4.69 20.44 5.86
N VAL A 82 5.23 20.85 7.00
CA VAL A 82 5.97 22.11 7.13
C VAL A 82 7.29 22.06 6.35
N GLU A 83 8.01 20.94 6.40
CA GLU A 83 9.23 20.72 5.61
C GLU A 83 8.97 20.73 4.10
N ALA A 84 7.81 20.22 3.67
CA ALA A 84 7.37 20.29 2.28
C ALA A 84 6.92 21.69 1.84
N GLY A 85 6.93 22.70 2.74
CA GLY A 85 6.53 24.07 2.44
C GLY A 85 5.02 24.29 2.36
N VAL A 86 4.22 23.37 2.89
CA VAL A 86 2.77 23.51 2.99
C VAL A 86 2.43 24.48 4.12
N ALA A 87 1.56 25.47 3.87
CA ALA A 87 1.05 26.35 4.91
C ALA A 87 0.08 25.58 5.82
N VAL A 88 0.44 25.39 7.08
CA VAL A 88 -0.33 24.56 8.01
C VAL A 88 -0.87 25.39 9.15
N VAL A 89 -2.19 25.34 9.35
CA VAL A 89 -2.86 25.89 10.53
C VAL A 89 -3.70 24.80 11.18
N ASP A 90 -3.65 24.73 12.51
CA ASP A 90 -4.45 23.77 13.27
C ASP A 90 -5.30 24.46 14.36
N SER A 91 -6.10 23.64 15.06
CA SER A 91 -7.00 24.15 16.10
C SER A 91 -7.99 25.21 15.59
N ALA A 92 -8.35 25.15 14.29
CA ALA A 92 -9.29 26.09 13.68
C ALA A 92 -10.73 25.96 14.22
N GLY A 93 -11.01 24.90 14.97
CA GLY A 93 -12.34 24.59 15.51
C GLY A 93 -13.29 24.00 14.47
N SER A 94 -14.30 23.28 14.97
CA SER A 94 -15.29 22.61 14.11
C SER A 94 -16.17 23.58 13.29
N GLU A 95 -16.25 24.84 13.71
CA GLU A 95 -17.05 25.88 13.03
C GLU A 95 -16.52 26.22 11.62
N VAL A 96 -15.24 25.90 11.33
CA VAL A 96 -14.66 26.10 9.99
C VAL A 96 -15.46 25.37 8.91
N PHE A 97 -16.04 24.21 9.23
CA PHE A 97 -16.85 23.44 8.28
C PHE A 97 -18.20 24.10 7.93
N ASP A 98 -18.71 24.95 8.81
CA ASP A 98 -19.97 25.66 8.59
C ASP A 98 -19.72 26.98 7.83
N ARG A 99 -18.52 27.53 7.94
CA ARG A 99 -18.14 28.82 7.33
C ARG A 99 -17.44 28.68 5.98
N VAL A 100 -16.83 27.53 5.69
CA VAL A 100 -16.11 27.29 4.44
C VAL A 100 -16.87 26.31 3.57
N ARG A 101 -17.21 26.72 2.34
CA ARG A 101 -17.82 25.85 1.35
C ARG A 101 -16.76 25.15 0.50
N ASP A 102 -17.02 23.91 0.13
CA ASP A 102 -16.16 23.17 -0.81
C ASP A 102 -16.00 23.94 -2.12
N GLY A 103 -14.78 24.10 -2.60
CA GLY A 103 -14.44 24.88 -3.79
C GLY A 103 -14.32 26.40 -3.58
N ALA A 104 -14.58 26.94 -2.38
CA ALA A 104 -14.41 28.36 -2.10
C ALA A 104 -12.91 28.75 -2.15
N ALA A 105 -12.63 29.96 -2.62
CA ALA A 105 -11.27 30.51 -2.57
C ALA A 105 -10.91 30.85 -1.11
N LEU A 106 -9.88 30.18 -0.60
CA LEU A 106 -9.31 30.43 0.73
C LEU A 106 -7.95 31.13 0.63
N ARG A 107 -7.63 31.84 1.70
CA ARG A 107 -6.31 32.44 1.95
C ARG A 107 -5.91 32.12 3.39
N ILE A 108 -4.71 31.60 3.55
CA ILE A 108 -4.07 31.40 4.85
C ILE A 108 -2.97 32.45 4.98
N ASP A 109 -3.01 33.27 6.04
CA ASP A 109 -2.05 34.32 6.32
C ASP A 109 -1.66 34.28 7.80
N GLY A 110 -0.53 33.64 8.10
CA GLY A 110 -0.20 33.24 9.46
C GLY A 110 -1.26 32.30 10.01
N GLY A 111 -1.81 32.59 11.21
CA GLY A 111 -2.91 31.82 11.80
C GLY A 111 -4.31 32.18 11.28
N ALA A 112 -4.44 33.23 10.47
CA ALA A 112 -5.73 33.69 9.99
C ALA A 112 -6.16 32.99 8.70
N VAL A 113 -7.38 32.43 8.69
CA VAL A 113 -7.98 31.80 7.51
C VAL A 113 -9.11 32.67 7.00
N HIS A 114 -9.02 33.07 5.73
CA HIS A 114 -9.98 33.95 5.10
C HIS A 114 -10.71 33.28 3.91
N ALA A 115 -11.99 33.52 3.80
CA ALA A 115 -12.78 33.24 2.59
C ALA A 115 -13.20 34.56 1.95
N GLY A 116 -12.55 34.94 0.85
CA GLY A 116 -12.60 36.30 0.35
C GLY A 116 -12.05 37.30 1.36
N ASP A 117 -12.83 38.32 1.70
CA ASP A 117 -12.45 39.33 2.72
C ASP A 117 -12.84 38.98 4.15
N SER A 118 -13.57 37.85 4.34
CA SER A 118 -14.11 37.45 5.64
C SER A 118 -13.15 36.50 6.35
N LEU A 119 -12.81 36.81 7.62
CA LEU A 119 -12.11 35.87 8.53
C LEU A 119 -13.07 34.72 8.90
N VAL A 120 -12.70 33.51 8.53
CA VAL A 120 -13.51 32.30 8.79
C VAL A 120 -13.00 31.47 9.96
N ALA A 121 -11.68 31.55 10.24
CA ALA A 121 -11.09 30.95 11.43
C ALA A 121 -9.84 31.75 11.85
N ASP A 122 -9.62 31.85 13.15
CA ASP A 122 -8.38 32.27 13.78
C ASP A 122 -7.77 31.00 14.39
N ALA A 123 -6.76 30.50 13.74
CA ALA A 123 -6.19 29.18 14.01
C ALA A 123 -4.70 29.36 14.42
N ARG A 124 -4.08 28.29 14.81
CA ARG A 124 -2.67 28.29 15.19
C ARG A 124 -1.81 27.93 13.98
N GLU A 125 -0.92 28.82 13.57
CA GLU A 125 0.06 28.51 12.53
C GLU A 125 1.11 27.52 13.07
N LEU A 126 1.34 26.43 12.33
CA LEU A 126 2.40 25.48 12.62
C LEU A 126 3.67 25.85 11.85
N THR A 127 4.60 26.47 12.54
CA THR A 127 5.95 26.73 12.03
C THR A 127 6.91 25.61 12.38
N ALA A 128 8.03 25.49 11.65
CA ALA A 128 9.05 24.47 11.91
C ALA A 128 9.59 24.52 13.35
N ASP A 129 9.72 25.72 13.93
CA ASP A 129 10.20 25.88 15.30
C ASP A 129 9.17 25.42 16.33
N LEU A 130 7.90 25.75 16.11
CA LEU A 130 6.80 25.32 16.97
C LEU A 130 6.64 23.80 16.95
N VAL A 131 6.62 23.21 15.74
CA VAL A 131 6.54 21.75 15.58
C VAL A 131 7.71 21.08 16.31
N ARG A 132 8.94 21.57 16.15
CA ARG A 132 10.12 21.03 16.83
C ARG A 132 10.01 21.10 18.36
N SER A 133 9.51 22.21 18.89
CA SER A 133 9.28 22.38 20.33
C SER A 133 8.23 21.40 20.86
N GLU A 134 7.06 21.34 20.21
CA GLU A 134 5.97 20.45 20.62
C GLU A 134 6.35 18.96 20.49
N MET A 135 7.16 18.63 19.49
CA MET A 135 7.69 17.27 19.36
C MET A 135 8.69 16.93 20.48
N GLY A 136 9.45 17.92 20.96
CA GLY A 136 10.31 17.78 22.14
C GLY A 136 9.51 17.47 23.40
N ASP A 137 8.41 18.19 23.62
CA ASP A 137 7.50 17.99 24.75
C ASP A 137 6.78 16.64 24.65
N ALA A 138 6.35 16.24 23.44
CA ALA A 138 5.71 14.94 23.20
C ALA A 138 6.66 13.76 23.44
N ARG A 139 7.97 13.92 23.20
CA ARG A 139 8.97 12.89 23.54
C ARG A 139 9.08 12.66 25.06
N SER A 140 8.89 13.68 25.87
CA SER A 140 8.86 13.52 27.33
C SER A 140 7.61 12.77 27.82
N GLY A 141 6.51 12.81 27.06
CA GLY A 141 5.32 11.98 27.28
C GLY A 141 5.48 10.51 26.92
N LEU A 142 6.58 10.13 26.24
CA LEU A 142 6.81 8.77 25.71
C LEU A 142 6.81 7.69 26.82
N ALA A 143 7.23 8.02 28.04
CA ALA A 143 7.23 7.06 29.15
C ALA A 143 5.80 6.58 29.48
N ALA A 144 4.83 7.49 29.56
CA ALA A 144 3.43 7.16 29.80
C ALA A 144 2.81 6.35 28.63
N GLN A 145 3.35 6.51 27.44
CA GLN A 145 2.93 5.73 26.27
C GLN A 145 3.49 4.31 26.28
N LEU A 146 4.74 4.13 26.70
CA LEU A 146 5.34 2.80 26.86
C LEU A 146 4.54 1.97 27.87
N ASP A 147 4.09 2.57 28.96
CA ASP A 147 3.21 1.92 29.92
C ASP A 147 1.87 1.52 29.29
N SER A 148 1.26 2.42 28.54
CA SER A 148 0.02 2.14 27.81
C SER A 148 0.23 1.07 26.72
N PHE A 149 1.33 1.11 25.99
CA PHE A 149 1.69 0.11 25.00
C PHE A 149 1.89 -1.27 25.62
N THR A 150 2.61 -1.33 26.76
CA THR A 150 2.83 -2.57 27.50
C THR A 150 1.51 -3.17 27.98
N HIS A 151 0.62 -2.32 28.55
CA HIS A 151 -0.71 -2.75 28.96
C HIS A 151 -1.53 -3.29 27.77
N ASN A 152 -1.60 -2.54 26.69
CA ASN A 152 -2.34 -2.92 25.48
C ASN A 152 -1.77 -4.20 24.83
N SER A 153 -0.45 -4.37 24.84
CA SER A 153 0.21 -5.57 24.30
C SER A 153 -0.11 -6.80 25.14
N THR A 154 -0.11 -6.66 26.47
CA THR A 154 -0.51 -7.72 27.39
C THR A 154 -1.98 -8.10 27.21
N GLU A 155 -2.84 -7.11 27.07
CA GLU A 155 -4.28 -7.32 26.86
C GLU A 155 -4.56 -7.98 25.50
N PHE A 156 -3.91 -7.52 24.43
CA PHE A 156 -4.01 -8.12 23.10
C PHE A 156 -3.51 -9.58 23.11
N LEU A 157 -2.34 -9.83 23.72
CA LEU A 157 -1.81 -11.19 23.84
C LEU A 157 -2.78 -12.11 24.61
N ARG A 158 -3.41 -11.61 25.67
CA ARG A 158 -4.38 -12.39 26.46
C ARG A 158 -5.65 -12.71 25.65
N ARG A 159 -6.14 -11.76 24.87
CA ARG A 159 -7.34 -11.93 24.03
C ARG A 159 -7.11 -12.85 22.85
N GLU A 160 -5.96 -12.72 22.22
CA GLU A 160 -5.62 -13.39 20.96
C GLU A 160 -4.59 -14.52 21.15
N GLN A 161 -4.40 -15.01 22.39
CA GLN A 161 -3.39 -16.03 22.68
C GLN A 161 -3.53 -17.28 21.82
N ASP A 162 -4.76 -17.77 21.62
CA ASP A 162 -5.02 -18.97 20.82
C ASP A 162 -4.68 -18.75 19.33
N LEU A 163 -4.95 -17.55 18.82
CA LEU A 163 -4.58 -17.15 17.47
C LEU A 163 -3.06 -16.98 17.33
N LEU A 164 -2.43 -16.24 18.24
CA LEU A 164 -1.00 -15.94 18.16
C LEU A 164 -0.12 -17.17 18.42
N LEU A 165 -0.47 -18.00 19.39
CA LEU A 165 0.37 -19.15 19.77
C LEU A 165 0.06 -20.38 18.91
N HIS A 166 -1.20 -20.63 18.59
CA HIS A 166 -1.66 -21.87 17.96
C HIS A 166 -2.32 -21.69 16.60
N GLY A 167 -2.55 -20.47 16.13
CA GLY A 167 -3.25 -20.18 14.88
C GLY A 167 -4.74 -20.59 14.91
N HIS A 168 -5.32 -20.77 16.10
CA HIS A 168 -6.72 -21.12 16.24
C HIS A 168 -7.63 -19.93 15.93
N GLY A 169 -8.84 -20.21 15.44
CA GLY A 169 -9.82 -19.17 15.09
C GLY A 169 -9.67 -18.61 13.67
N VAL A 170 -8.62 -18.99 12.95
CA VAL A 170 -8.41 -18.59 11.57
C VAL A 170 -9.41 -19.34 10.65
N PRO A 171 -10.14 -18.63 9.76
CA PRO A 171 -11.09 -19.26 8.86
C PRO A 171 -10.40 -20.20 7.86
N ARG A 172 -11.10 -21.27 7.47
CA ARG A 172 -10.64 -22.18 6.42
C ARG A 172 -10.93 -21.57 5.05
N THR A 173 -9.90 -21.13 4.36
CA THR A 173 -9.99 -20.62 2.99
C THR A 173 -10.02 -21.79 2.00
N ALA A 174 -10.72 -21.60 0.86
CA ALA A 174 -10.62 -22.50 -0.29
C ALA A 174 -9.28 -22.33 -1.03
N THR A 175 -8.62 -21.21 -0.82
CA THR A 175 -7.28 -20.94 -1.34
C THR A 175 -6.24 -21.65 -0.49
N GLU A 176 -5.47 -22.55 -1.11
CA GLU A 176 -4.37 -23.28 -0.48
C GLU A 176 -3.14 -22.37 -0.37
N MET A 177 -2.59 -22.24 0.85
CA MET A 177 -1.40 -21.41 1.14
C MET A 177 -0.22 -22.26 1.64
N ALA A 178 -0.46 -23.48 2.11
CA ALA A 178 0.56 -24.34 2.71
C ALA A 178 1.73 -24.57 1.75
N GLY A 179 2.94 -24.29 2.22
CA GLY A 179 4.18 -24.44 1.45
C GLY A 179 4.34 -23.43 0.29
N ARG A 180 3.43 -22.48 0.12
CA ARG A 180 3.45 -21.48 -0.95
C ARG A 180 3.90 -20.14 -0.43
N ALA A 181 4.52 -19.33 -1.29
CA ALA A 181 4.70 -17.92 -1.02
C ALA A 181 3.35 -17.19 -1.08
N VAL A 182 3.16 -16.21 -0.20
CA VAL A 182 1.98 -15.33 -0.11
C VAL A 182 2.45 -13.89 -0.23
N VAL A 183 1.79 -13.09 -1.05
CA VAL A 183 1.98 -11.64 -1.11
C VAL A 183 0.77 -10.98 -0.47
N VAL A 184 0.99 -10.22 0.59
CA VAL A 184 -0.04 -9.43 1.26
C VAL A 184 0.12 -7.98 0.84
N ALA A 185 -0.88 -7.42 0.16
CA ALA A 185 -0.85 -6.07 -0.36
C ALA A 185 -1.81 -5.14 0.37
N VAL A 186 -1.25 -4.06 0.89
CA VAL A 186 -1.94 -2.93 1.51
C VAL A 186 -1.77 -1.70 0.61
N ARG A 187 -2.78 -0.87 0.49
CA ARG A 187 -2.70 0.39 -0.23
C ARG A 187 -2.23 1.51 0.71
N SER A 188 -0.93 1.59 0.92
CA SER A 188 -0.25 2.63 1.69
C SER A 188 0.69 3.44 0.80
N HIS A 189 1.48 4.35 1.37
CA HIS A 189 2.49 5.07 0.60
C HIS A 189 3.53 4.12 -0.02
N GLY A 190 3.91 4.35 -1.29
CA GLY A 190 4.97 3.57 -1.97
C GLY A 190 4.57 2.18 -2.50
N TRP A 191 3.35 1.70 -2.25
CA TRP A 191 2.89 0.36 -2.66
C TRP A 191 3.05 0.08 -4.17
N GLU A 192 2.90 1.11 -5.03
CA GLU A 192 3.01 0.94 -6.50
C GLU A 192 4.42 0.58 -6.92
N GLU A 193 5.42 1.24 -6.32
CA GLU A 193 6.83 0.98 -6.60
C GLU A 193 7.23 -0.40 -6.10
N GLU A 194 6.83 -0.76 -4.89
CA GLU A 194 7.08 -2.07 -4.32
C GLU A 194 6.44 -3.18 -5.13
N LEU A 195 5.17 -3.05 -5.50
CA LEU A 195 4.47 -4.05 -6.30
C LEU A 195 5.12 -4.20 -7.69
N ARG A 196 5.59 -3.10 -8.27
CA ARG A 196 6.34 -3.11 -9.53
C ARG A 196 7.69 -3.83 -9.35
N GLY A 197 8.38 -3.59 -8.24
CA GLY A 197 9.66 -4.21 -7.92
C GLY A 197 9.58 -5.74 -7.79
N ILE A 198 8.52 -6.26 -7.19
CA ILE A 198 8.32 -7.71 -7.01
C ILE A 198 7.68 -8.41 -8.22
N LYS A 199 7.39 -7.73 -9.31
CA LYS A 199 6.76 -8.32 -10.50
C LYS A 199 7.47 -9.57 -11.04
N PRO A 200 8.82 -9.65 -11.11
CA PRO A 200 9.51 -10.89 -11.49
C PRO A 200 9.20 -12.04 -10.53
N PHE A 201 9.25 -11.80 -9.23
CA PHE A 201 8.91 -12.77 -8.18
C PHE A 201 7.48 -13.28 -8.34
N VAL A 202 6.50 -12.40 -8.48
CA VAL A 202 5.09 -12.77 -8.67
C VAL A 202 4.89 -13.63 -9.92
N LYS A 203 5.57 -13.29 -11.02
CA LYS A 203 5.47 -14.03 -12.29
C LYS A 203 6.07 -15.43 -12.20
N GLU A 204 7.19 -15.58 -11.51
CA GLU A 204 7.97 -16.82 -11.45
C GLU A 204 7.49 -17.75 -10.34
N GLN A 205 7.27 -17.23 -9.14
CA GLN A 205 6.84 -18.01 -7.98
C GLN A 205 5.33 -18.25 -7.92
N ARG A 206 4.53 -17.45 -8.62
CA ARG A 206 3.06 -17.52 -8.61
C ARG A 206 2.50 -17.60 -7.19
N PRO A 207 2.87 -16.64 -6.32
CA PRO A 207 2.42 -16.64 -4.94
C PRO A 207 0.90 -16.53 -4.86
N VAL A 208 0.33 -16.85 -3.70
CA VAL A 208 -1.04 -16.47 -3.37
C VAL A 208 -1.09 -14.96 -3.15
N LEU A 209 -2.04 -14.30 -3.77
CA LEU A 209 -2.22 -12.86 -3.68
C LEU A 209 -3.34 -12.52 -2.70
N VAL A 210 -2.99 -11.87 -1.60
CA VAL A 210 -3.92 -11.43 -0.56
C VAL A 210 -4.01 -9.90 -0.62
N GLY A 211 -5.19 -9.38 -0.90
CA GLY A 211 -5.46 -7.94 -0.85
C GLY A 211 -6.13 -7.56 0.47
N VAL A 212 -5.60 -6.55 1.14
CA VAL A 212 -6.15 -6.01 2.39
C VAL A 212 -6.92 -4.74 2.08
N ASP A 213 -8.22 -4.72 2.40
CA ASP A 213 -9.10 -3.60 2.11
C ASP A 213 -8.89 -3.10 0.66
N ARG A 214 -8.64 -1.80 0.45
CA ARG A 214 -8.33 -1.24 -0.89
C ARG A 214 -7.04 -1.75 -1.53
N GLY A 215 -6.20 -2.48 -0.79
CA GLY A 215 -5.05 -3.19 -1.36
C GLY A 215 -5.46 -4.24 -2.40
N ALA A 216 -6.68 -4.77 -2.30
CA ALA A 216 -7.24 -5.64 -3.33
C ALA A 216 -7.47 -4.91 -4.67
N ASP A 217 -7.92 -3.64 -4.64
CA ASP A 217 -8.04 -2.80 -5.83
C ASP A 217 -6.66 -2.41 -6.38
N ALA A 218 -5.67 -2.21 -5.50
CA ALA A 218 -4.29 -1.96 -5.87
C ALA A 218 -3.70 -3.14 -6.69
N LEU A 219 -3.88 -4.37 -6.22
CA LEU A 219 -3.51 -5.57 -6.98
C LEU A 219 -4.22 -5.63 -8.34
N ALA A 220 -5.52 -5.34 -8.37
CA ALA A 220 -6.30 -5.35 -9.60
C ALA A 220 -5.84 -4.29 -10.60
N SER A 221 -5.50 -3.08 -10.14
CA SER A 221 -4.97 -2.00 -10.98
C SER A 221 -3.61 -2.34 -11.60
N ALA A 222 -2.79 -3.12 -10.89
CA ALA A 222 -1.52 -3.64 -11.38
C ALA A 222 -1.66 -4.87 -12.32
N GLY A 223 -2.89 -5.27 -12.65
CA GLY A 223 -3.19 -6.41 -13.52
C GLY A 223 -3.16 -7.77 -12.84
N HIS A 224 -3.20 -7.81 -11.51
CA HIS A 224 -3.23 -9.03 -10.71
C HIS A 224 -4.63 -9.26 -10.14
N ARG A 225 -5.08 -10.50 -10.13
CA ARG A 225 -6.32 -10.89 -9.47
C ARG A 225 -5.99 -11.36 -8.05
N PRO A 226 -6.54 -10.74 -6.98
CA PRO A 226 -6.37 -11.26 -5.64
C PRO A 226 -7.07 -12.62 -5.51
N ASP A 227 -6.40 -13.58 -4.88
CA ASP A 227 -6.96 -14.89 -4.53
C ASP A 227 -7.83 -14.76 -3.28
N VAL A 228 -7.32 -14.02 -2.29
CA VAL A 228 -7.99 -13.76 -1.02
C VAL A 228 -8.10 -12.26 -0.80
N VAL A 229 -9.23 -11.81 -0.27
CA VAL A 229 -9.42 -10.42 0.15
C VAL A 229 -9.81 -10.41 1.61
N VAL A 230 -9.08 -9.65 2.41
CA VAL A 230 -9.33 -9.45 3.85
C VAL A 230 -9.85 -8.05 4.08
N VAL A 231 -11.00 -7.91 4.74
CA VAL A 231 -11.68 -6.61 4.93
C VAL A 231 -12.18 -6.40 6.35
N THR A 232 -12.19 -5.16 6.80
CA THR A 232 -12.80 -4.78 8.09
C THR A 232 -14.32 -4.75 8.03
N GLY A 233 -14.90 -4.68 6.85
CA GLY A 233 -16.33 -4.44 6.68
C GLY A 233 -16.77 -2.99 6.92
N ALA A 234 -15.84 -2.06 7.20
CA ALA A 234 -16.13 -0.63 7.19
C ALA A 234 -16.38 -0.16 5.75
N SER A 235 -17.48 0.57 5.52
CA SER A 235 -17.93 0.92 4.17
C SER A 235 -16.95 1.77 3.37
N ASP A 236 -16.12 2.56 4.06
CA ASP A 236 -15.21 3.53 3.43
C ASP A 236 -13.92 2.89 2.89
N ASP A 237 -13.55 1.70 3.39
CA ASP A 237 -12.32 0.98 3.01
C ASP A 237 -12.58 -0.29 2.20
N LEU A 238 -13.85 -0.59 1.90
CA LEU A 238 -14.18 -1.75 1.10
C LEU A 238 -13.61 -1.63 -0.32
N PRO A 239 -13.03 -2.71 -0.86
CA PRO A 239 -12.66 -2.79 -2.27
C PRO A 239 -13.90 -2.72 -3.16
N SER A 240 -13.67 -2.45 -4.45
CA SER A 240 -14.73 -2.46 -5.44
C SER A 240 -15.44 -3.81 -5.49
N ALA A 241 -16.78 -3.79 -5.66
CA ALA A 241 -17.58 -5.01 -5.73
C ALA A 241 -17.13 -5.96 -6.87
N ALA A 242 -16.53 -5.41 -7.93
CA ALA A 242 -15.99 -6.19 -9.04
C ALA A 242 -14.77 -7.02 -8.61
N VAL A 243 -13.90 -6.47 -7.76
CA VAL A 243 -12.72 -7.19 -7.22
C VAL A 243 -13.16 -8.22 -6.21
N LEU A 244 -14.06 -7.85 -5.28
CA LEU A 244 -14.59 -8.76 -4.27
C LEU A 244 -15.26 -10.01 -4.89
N ARG A 245 -16.06 -9.84 -5.94
CA ARG A 245 -16.73 -10.98 -6.63
C ARG A 245 -15.76 -11.87 -7.40
N LYS A 246 -14.60 -11.36 -7.80
CA LYS A 246 -13.57 -12.13 -8.51
C LYS A 246 -12.63 -12.88 -7.56
N ALA A 247 -12.51 -12.44 -6.31
CA ALA A 247 -11.71 -13.15 -5.32
C ALA A 247 -12.26 -14.56 -5.09
N ARG A 248 -11.37 -15.49 -4.77
CA ARG A 248 -11.77 -16.86 -4.43
C ARG A 248 -12.32 -16.93 -3.02
N ASP A 249 -11.69 -16.23 -2.09
CA ASP A 249 -12.12 -16.10 -0.71
C ASP A 249 -12.20 -14.63 -0.32
N VAL A 250 -13.25 -14.26 0.41
CA VAL A 250 -13.38 -12.96 1.07
C VAL A 250 -13.49 -13.22 2.57
N VAL A 251 -12.57 -12.68 3.33
CA VAL A 251 -12.50 -12.81 4.78
C VAL A 251 -12.90 -11.48 5.39
N VAL A 252 -13.92 -11.48 6.25
CA VAL A 252 -14.35 -10.29 6.98
C VAL A 252 -13.94 -10.40 8.44
N LEU A 253 -13.24 -9.38 8.93
CA LEU A 253 -12.91 -9.26 10.33
C LEU A 253 -14.13 -8.82 11.10
N VAL A 254 -14.36 -9.48 12.22
CA VAL A 254 -15.42 -9.14 13.15
C VAL A 254 -14.90 -9.26 14.59
N GLU A 255 -15.25 -8.33 15.43
CA GLU A 255 -15.03 -8.51 16.87
C GLU A 255 -16.00 -9.54 17.43
N ARG A 256 -15.58 -10.24 18.50
CA ARG A 256 -16.44 -11.23 19.17
C ARG A 256 -17.71 -10.57 19.71
N GLY A 257 -18.86 -11.06 19.25
CA GLY A 257 -20.16 -10.50 19.61
C GLY A 257 -20.58 -9.26 18.82
N ALA A 258 -19.81 -8.80 17.84
CA ALA A 258 -20.17 -7.67 16.99
C ALA A 258 -21.44 -7.93 16.16
N PRO A 259 -22.23 -6.89 15.84
CA PRO A 259 -23.38 -6.98 14.96
C PRO A 259 -22.99 -7.50 13.57
N ARG A 260 -23.91 -8.18 12.89
CA ARG A 260 -23.69 -8.75 11.54
C ARG A 260 -23.61 -7.73 10.41
N GLY A 261 -23.67 -6.44 10.67
CA GLY A 261 -23.80 -5.38 9.66
C GLY A 261 -22.78 -5.47 8.52
N ALA A 262 -21.51 -5.75 8.83
CA ALA A 262 -20.46 -5.92 7.83
C ALA A 262 -20.69 -7.17 6.96
N ILE A 263 -21.12 -8.27 7.55
CA ILE A 263 -21.45 -9.51 6.83
C ILE A 263 -22.65 -9.28 5.92
N ASP A 264 -23.72 -8.69 6.45
CA ASP A 264 -24.95 -8.42 5.71
C ASP A 264 -24.71 -7.46 4.53
N GLN A 265 -23.75 -6.55 4.66
CA GLN A 265 -23.34 -5.67 3.55
C GLN A 265 -22.68 -6.45 2.41
N LEU A 266 -21.76 -7.36 2.73
CA LEU A 266 -21.10 -8.21 1.75
C LEU A 266 -22.09 -9.21 1.11
N GLU A 267 -23.00 -9.77 1.89
CA GLU A 267 -24.05 -10.66 1.41
C GLU A 267 -25.00 -9.95 0.42
N ARG A 268 -25.33 -8.67 0.66
CA ARG A 268 -26.09 -7.85 -0.30
C ARG A 268 -25.36 -7.63 -1.62
N LEU A 269 -24.03 -7.66 -1.63
CA LEU A 269 -23.20 -7.63 -2.84
C LEU A 269 -23.09 -8.99 -3.54
N GLY A 270 -23.77 -10.04 -3.01
CA GLY A 270 -23.71 -11.41 -3.51
C GLY A 270 -22.44 -12.18 -3.10
N ILE A 271 -21.74 -11.72 -2.07
CA ILE A 271 -20.51 -12.31 -1.57
C ILE A 271 -20.82 -13.07 -0.27
N ARG A 272 -20.28 -14.28 -0.14
CA ARG A 272 -20.35 -15.06 1.10
C ARG A 272 -19.00 -14.99 1.81
N PRO A 273 -18.84 -14.06 2.78
CA PRO A 273 -17.57 -13.89 3.44
C PRO A 273 -17.29 -14.98 4.46
N LEU A 274 -16.04 -15.33 4.62
CA LEU A 274 -15.54 -16.12 5.74
C LEU A 274 -15.35 -15.17 6.94
N ARG A 275 -15.86 -15.58 8.08
CA ARG A 275 -15.77 -14.79 9.31
C ARG A 275 -14.45 -15.06 10.01
N PHE A 276 -13.72 -14.00 10.34
CA PHE A 276 -12.52 -14.07 11.16
C PHE A 276 -12.72 -13.20 12.42
N GLU A 277 -12.86 -13.87 13.56
CA GLU A 277 -13.05 -13.20 14.84
C GLU A 277 -11.70 -12.85 15.45
N THR A 278 -11.35 -11.57 15.43
CA THR A 278 -10.10 -11.07 16.00
C THR A 278 -10.21 -9.57 16.28
N THR A 279 -9.39 -9.08 17.21
CA THR A 279 -9.18 -7.65 17.49
C THR A 279 -7.92 -7.12 16.79
N ALA A 280 -7.27 -7.93 15.98
CA ALA A 280 -6.12 -7.53 15.17
C ALA A 280 -6.52 -6.51 14.09
N THR A 281 -5.55 -5.71 13.64
CA THR A 281 -5.76 -4.87 12.45
C THR A 281 -6.00 -5.75 11.21
N THR A 282 -6.58 -5.19 10.16
CA THR A 282 -6.85 -5.96 8.91
C THR A 282 -5.57 -6.49 8.29
N GLU A 283 -4.52 -5.70 8.33
CA GLU A 283 -3.19 -6.06 7.86
C GLU A 283 -2.60 -7.22 8.65
N ASP A 284 -2.64 -7.10 9.98
CA ASP A 284 -2.12 -8.12 10.90
C ASP A 284 -2.91 -9.42 10.79
N ALA A 285 -4.23 -9.33 10.65
CA ALA A 285 -5.08 -10.49 10.44
C ALA A 285 -4.76 -11.22 9.12
N ALA A 286 -4.42 -10.48 8.06
CA ALA A 286 -3.98 -11.09 6.80
C ALA A 286 -2.64 -11.81 6.95
N LEU A 287 -1.69 -11.25 7.71
CA LEU A 287 -0.42 -11.90 8.03
C LEU A 287 -0.62 -13.15 8.89
N LEU A 288 -1.45 -13.06 9.94
CA LEU A 288 -1.78 -14.19 10.82
C LEU A 288 -2.52 -15.30 10.06
N LEU A 289 -3.41 -14.93 9.12
CA LEU A 289 -4.07 -15.87 8.21
C LEU A 289 -3.04 -16.63 7.38
N ALA A 290 -2.11 -15.93 6.73
CA ALA A 290 -1.08 -16.56 5.90
C ALA A 290 -0.17 -17.49 6.73
N SER A 291 0.28 -17.03 7.90
CA SER A 291 1.11 -17.82 8.81
C SER A 291 0.39 -19.06 9.34
N ALA A 292 -0.86 -18.92 9.81
CA ALA A 292 -1.65 -20.05 10.32
C ALA A 292 -2.06 -21.03 9.22
N ARG A 293 -2.03 -20.61 7.94
CA ARG A 293 -2.23 -21.48 6.77
C ARG A 293 -0.91 -22.00 6.20
N GLU A 294 0.17 -21.97 6.99
CA GLU A 294 1.48 -22.56 6.71
C GLU A 294 2.12 -22.03 5.40
N ALA A 295 1.98 -20.72 5.14
CA ALA A 295 2.71 -20.08 4.06
C ALA A 295 4.22 -20.25 4.26
N SER A 296 4.96 -20.60 3.20
CA SER A 296 6.43 -20.77 3.29
C SER A 296 7.19 -19.44 3.30
N LEU A 297 6.56 -18.38 2.82
CA LEU A 297 7.10 -17.02 2.78
C LEU A 297 5.95 -16.04 2.67
N ILE A 298 6.01 -14.94 3.41
CA ILE A 298 5.04 -13.85 3.34
C ILE A 298 5.79 -12.60 2.86
N VAL A 299 5.36 -12.01 1.75
CA VAL A 299 5.91 -10.76 1.24
C VAL A 299 4.88 -9.65 1.49
N GLY A 300 5.25 -8.65 2.30
CA GLY A 300 4.41 -7.51 2.63
C GLY A 300 4.64 -6.35 1.65
N VAL A 301 3.60 -5.92 0.93
CA VAL A 301 3.58 -4.73 0.06
C VAL A 301 2.81 -3.62 0.75
N GLY A 302 3.41 -2.43 0.86
CA GLY A 302 2.82 -1.31 1.57
C GLY A 302 2.73 -1.53 3.08
N MET A 303 3.52 -2.43 3.64
CA MET A 303 3.48 -2.84 5.03
C MET A 303 4.80 -2.50 5.73
N HIS A 304 5.06 -1.21 5.89
CA HIS A 304 6.26 -0.76 6.57
C HIS A 304 6.15 -0.95 8.10
N ALA A 305 7.25 -1.19 8.75
CA ALA A 305 7.35 -1.24 10.21
C ALA A 305 8.65 -0.56 10.66
N THR A 306 8.74 0.72 10.32
CA THR A 306 9.80 1.57 10.83
C THR A 306 9.47 2.05 12.24
N LEU A 307 10.48 2.50 12.98
CA LEU A 307 10.26 3.10 14.29
C LEU A 307 9.36 4.34 14.18
N ASP A 308 9.49 5.09 13.08
CA ASP A 308 8.70 6.27 12.80
C ASP A 308 7.21 5.93 12.66
N GLU A 309 6.88 4.90 11.90
CA GLU A 309 5.49 4.43 11.79
C GLU A 309 4.96 3.83 13.09
N PHE A 310 5.82 3.16 13.85
CA PHE A 310 5.46 2.68 15.19
C PHE A 310 5.08 3.83 16.12
N LEU A 311 5.77 4.96 16.02
CA LEU A 311 5.47 6.15 16.82
C LEU A 311 4.19 6.88 16.33
N ASP A 312 3.86 6.79 15.04
CA ASP A 312 2.69 7.44 14.43
C ASP A 312 1.37 6.64 14.57
N ARG A 313 1.44 5.35 14.81
CA ARG A 313 0.23 4.49 14.81
C ARG A 313 -0.65 4.69 16.03
N ARG A 314 -1.99 4.55 15.85
CA ARG A 314 -2.98 4.54 16.93
C ARG A 314 -2.69 3.41 17.93
N ARG A 315 -2.80 3.69 19.23
CA ARG A 315 -2.39 2.81 20.34
C ARG A 315 -2.89 1.35 20.24
N SER A 316 -4.12 1.12 19.81
CA SER A 316 -4.68 -0.24 19.67
C SER A 316 -4.03 -1.04 18.56
N GLY A 317 -3.76 -0.42 17.42
CA GLY A 317 -3.11 -1.06 16.28
C GLY A 317 -1.65 -1.43 16.55
N LEU A 318 -0.92 -0.64 17.37
CA LEU A 318 0.49 -0.89 17.68
C LEU A 318 0.73 -2.24 18.37
N ALA A 319 -0.10 -2.59 19.36
CA ALA A 319 -0.01 -3.86 20.07
C ALA A 319 -0.21 -5.06 19.13
N SER A 320 -1.22 -4.98 18.27
CA SER A 320 -1.49 -5.98 17.24
C SER A 320 -0.30 -6.13 16.29
N THR A 321 0.16 -5.03 15.70
CA THR A 321 1.26 -5.04 14.73
C THR A 321 2.57 -5.57 15.34
N PHE A 322 2.90 -5.13 16.57
CA PHE A 322 4.11 -5.58 17.26
C PHE A 322 4.09 -7.10 17.48
N LEU A 323 3.03 -7.64 18.09
CA LEU A 323 2.92 -9.05 18.40
C LEU A 323 2.75 -9.92 17.15
N THR A 324 2.02 -9.45 16.14
CA THR A 324 1.91 -10.13 14.86
C THR A 324 3.27 -10.24 14.18
N ARG A 325 4.04 -9.15 14.14
CA ARG A 325 5.37 -9.19 13.53
C ARG A 325 6.37 -10.07 14.28
N LEU A 326 6.27 -10.16 15.60
CA LEU A 326 7.04 -11.14 16.36
C LEU A 326 6.66 -12.58 15.97
N LYS A 327 5.37 -12.85 15.75
CA LYS A 327 4.87 -14.18 15.35
C LYS A 327 5.29 -14.56 13.94
N VAL A 328 5.10 -13.66 12.96
CA VAL A 328 5.32 -13.97 11.54
C VAL A 328 6.72 -13.59 11.06
N GLY A 329 7.52 -12.92 11.90
CA GLY A 329 8.82 -12.35 11.53
C GLY A 329 9.78 -13.31 10.81
N PRO A 330 9.91 -14.60 11.22
CA PRO A 330 10.75 -15.55 10.51
C PRO A 330 10.40 -15.76 9.05
N ASP A 331 9.10 -15.61 8.69
CA ASP A 331 8.58 -15.88 7.35
C ASP A 331 8.22 -14.59 6.59
N LEU A 332 8.32 -13.42 7.24
CA LEU A 332 7.92 -12.12 6.67
C LEU A 332 9.10 -11.40 6.03
N VAL A 333 8.94 -11.01 4.77
CA VAL A 333 9.89 -10.18 4.03
C VAL A 333 9.17 -8.94 3.50
N ASP A 334 9.80 -7.78 3.67
CA ASP A 334 9.34 -6.53 3.05
C ASP A 334 9.51 -6.60 1.54
N ALA A 335 8.50 -6.16 0.79
CA ALA A 335 8.52 -6.15 -0.67
C ALA A 335 9.68 -5.31 -1.23
N ALA A 336 10.09 -4.25 -0.55
CA ALA A 336 11.25 -3.43 -0.94
C ALA A 336 12.58 -4.20 -0.89
N ALA A 337 12.67 -5.26 -0.08
CA ALA A 337 13.86 -6.10 0.01
C ALA A 337 13.92 -7.18 -1.08
N VAL A 338 12.77 -7.62 -1.59
CA VAL A 338 12.70 -8.73 -2.57
C VAL A 338 13.57 -8.49 -3.81
N PRO A 339 13.57 -7.31 -4.47
CA PRO A 339 14.42 -7.09 -5.64
C PRO A 339 15.92 -7.17 -5.37
N ARG A 340 16.33 -7.05 -4.11
CA ARG A 340 17.74 -7.14 -3.68
C ARG A 340 18.16 -8.57 -3.35
N LEU A 341 17.19 -9.43 -3.04
CA LEU A 341 17.41 -10.82 -2.60
C LEU A 341 17.06 -11.83 -3.71
N TYR A 342 16.26 -11.44 -4.68
CA TYR A 342 15.71 -12.30 -5.71
C TYR A 342 16.20 -11.89 -7.10
N ASP A 343 17.21 -12.58 -7.60
CA ASP A 343 17.79 -12.34 -8.94
C ASP A 343 16.96 -12.95 -10.08
N GLY A 344 15.87 -13.63 -9.76
CA GLY A 344 15.02 -14.34 -10.71
C GLY A 344 15.59 -15.70 -11.14
N ALA A 345 14.74 -16.54 -11.75
CA ALA A 345 15.18 -17.80 -12.31
C ALA A 345 16.00 -17.58 -13.60
N VAL A 346 17.03 -18.37 -13.77
CA VAL A 346 17.79 -18.38 -15.04
C VAL A 346 16.83 -18.67 -16.19
N ARG A 347 16.70 -17.73 -17.10
CA ARG A 347 15.76 -17.88 -18.22
C ARG A 347 16.17 -19.07 -19.08
N PRO A 348 15.31 -20.07 -19.31
CA PRO A 348 15.66 -21.29 -20.04
C PRO A 348 16.22 -20.98 -21.46
N ARG A 349 15.84 -19.86 -22.05
CA ARG A 349 16.40 -19.39 -23.33
C ARG A 349 17.93 -19.15 -23.28
N HIS A 350 18.49 -18.70 -22.15
CA HIS A 350 19.91 -18.51 -22.00
C HIS A 350 20.64 -19.84 -21.84
N LEU A 351 20.04 -20.81 -21.18
CA LEU A 351 20.55 -22.17 -21.09
C LEU A 351 20.52 -22.86 -22.47
N VAL A 352 19.42 -22.73 -23.20
CA VAL A 352 19.30 -23.25 -24.56
C VAL A 352 20.31 -22.56 -25.48
N GLY A 353 20.48 -21.24 -25.38
CA GLY A 353 21.49 -20.49 -26.13
C GLY A 353 22.92 -20.94 -25.82
N ALA A 354 23.24 -21.13 -24.54
CA ALA A 354 24.55 -21.64 -24.12
C ALA A 354 24.78 -23.07 -24.60
N LEU A 355 23.78 -23.94 -24.52
CA LEU A 355 23.85 -25.31 -25.05
C LEU A 355 24.07 -25.31 -26.56
N ALA A 356 23.30 -24.52 -27.30
CA ALA A 356 23.45 -24.40 -28.76
C ALA A 356 24.82 -23.87 -29.15
N ALA A 357 25.34 -22.85 -28.45
CA ALA A 357 26.68 -22.35 -28.67
C ALA A 357 27.76 -23.42 -28.36
N GLY A 358 27.58 -24.20 -27.30
CA GLY A 358 28.47 -25.33 -26.94
C GLY A 358 28.46 -26.43 -28.02
N VAL A 359 27.27 -26.79 -28.51
CA VAL A 359 27.14 -27.78 -29.62
C VAL A 359 27.79 -27.27 -30.91
N LEU A 360 27.56 -25.99 -31.25
CA LEU A 360 28.22 -25.39 -32.44
C LEU A 360 29.75 -25.34 -32.31
N ALA A 361 30.26 -24.97 -31.13
CA ALA A 361 31.69 -24.98 -30.88
C ALA A 361 32.28 -26.39 -30.94
N LEU A 362 31.58 -27.38 -30.42
CA LEU A 362 31.99 -28.79 -30.50
C LEU A 362 32.00 -29.30 -31.95
N ALA A 363 30.94 -28.99 -32.72
CA ALA A 363 30.83 -29.34 -34.11
C ALA A 363 31.94 -28.69 -34.96
N ALA A 364 32.25 -27.40 -34.72
CA ALA A 364 33.35 -26.69 -35.34
C ALA A 364 34.72 -27.31 -34.97
N ALA A 365 34.92 -27.68 -33.70
CA ALA A 365 36.16 -28.33 -33.26
C ALA A 365 36.36 -29.71 -33.90
N ILE A 366 35.30 -30.51 -34.03
CA ILE A 366 35.33 -31.82 -34.67
C ILE A 366 35.61 -31.66 -36.17
N SER A 367 34.98 -30.70 -36.86
CA SER A 367 35.17 -30.49 -38.30
C SER A 367 36.58 -30.05 -38.73
N VAL A 368 37.38 -29.51 -37.79
CA VAL A 368 38.79 -29.13 -38.03
C VAL A 368 39.75 -30.30 -37.82
N THR A 369 39.34 -31.37 -37.18
CA THR A 369 40.20 -32.55 -36.94
C THR A 369 40.14 -33.51 -38.17
N PRO A 370 41.25 -34.21 -38.49
CA PRO A 370 41.26 -35.17 -39.61
C PRO A 370 40.20 -36.26 -39.49
N VAL A 371 39.97 -36.77 -38.27
CA VAL A 371 38.94 -37.78 -37.97
C VAL A 371 37.53 -37.18 -38.10
N GLY A 372 37.35 -35.93 -37.74
CA GLY A 372 36.06 -35.23 -37.85
C GLY A 372 35.70 -34.93 -39.32
N GLN A 373 36.71 -34.71 -40.20
CA GLN A 373 36.50 -34.52 -41.64
C GLN A 373 36.00 -35.83 -42.30
N GLU A 374 36.56 -36.97 -41.94
CA GLU A 374 36.07 -38.30 -42.42
C GLU A 374 34.62 -38.54 -41.96
N TRP A 375 34.28 -38.17 -40.70
CA TRP A 375 32.92 -38.30 -40.18
C TRP A 375 31.95 -37.36 -40.87
N VAL A 376 32.34 -36.14 -41.22
CA VAL A 376 31.49 -35.18 -41.91
C VAL A 376 31.21 -35.65 -43.34
N ASP A 377 32.19 -36.25 -44.00
CA ASP A 377 32.04 -36.81 -45.35
C ASP A 377 31.11 -38.02 -45.36
N ASP A 378 31.17 -38.88 -44.34
CA ASP A 378 30.29 -40.05 -44.19
C ASP A 378 28.84 -39.69 -43.81
N VAL A 379 28.64 -38.65 -42.98
CA VAL A 379 27.31 -38.25 -42.48
C VAL A 379 26.61 -37.24 -43.42
N SER A 380 27.37 -36.49 -44.22
CA SER A 380 26.86 -35.49 -45.17
C SER A 380 25.80 -36.04 -46.15
N PRO A 381 25.96 -37.21 -46.77
CA PRO A 381 24.95 -37.75 -47.68
C PRO A 381 23.65 -38.20 -46.95
N VAL A 382 23.74 -38.65 -45.68
CA VAL A 382 22.59 -39.07 -44.88
C VAL A 382 21.78 -37.86 -44.43
N VAL A 383 22.43 -36.78 -44.01
CA VAL A 383 21.77 -35.53 -43.59
C VAL A 383 21.10 -34.83 -44.79
N SER A 384 21.73 -34.83 -45.96
CA SER A 384 21.16 -34.24 -47.17
C SER A 384 19.93 -34.98 -47.67
N SER A 385 19.91 -36.33 -47.59
CA SER A 385 18.72 -37.11 -47.96
C SER A 385 17.56 -36.90 -46.99
N THR A 386 17.84 -36.87 -45.68
CA THR A 386 16.79 -36.69 -44.66
C THR A 386 16.19 -35.29 -44.68
N THR A 387 17.00 -34.23 -44.99
CA THR A 387 16.47 -32.87 -45.12
C THR A 387 15.67 -32.69 -46.41
N SER A 388 16.01 -33.35 -47.49
CA SER A 388 15.22 -33.32 -48.72
C SER A 388 13.87 -34.00 -48.55
N ASP A 389 13.83 -35.17 -47.86
CA ASP A 389 12.61 -35.91 -47.57
C ASP A 389 11.69 -35.12 -46.60
N LEU A 390 12.26 -34.35 -45.66
CA LEU A 390 11.48 -33.50 -44.75
C LEU A 390 10.90 -32.26 -45.48
N ILE A 391 11.64 -31.67 -46.38
CA ILE A 391 11.19 -30.51 -47.18
C ILE A 391 10.07 -30.94 -48.12
N ASP A 392 10.22 -32.10 -48.78
CA ASP A 392 9.19 -32.64 -49.68
C ASP A 392 7.92 -33.08 -48.96
N ASN A 393 8.04 -33.64 -47.74
CA ASN A 393 6.91 -33.95 -46.91
C ASN A 393 6.17 -32.70 -46.41
N VAL A 394 6.87 -31.59 -46.05
CA VAL A 394 6.26 -30.32 -45.67
C VAL A 394 5.60 -29.61 -46.84
N ARG A 395 6.17 -29.74 -48.05
CA ARG A 395 5.55 -29.19 -49.29
C ARG A 395 4.29 -29.93 -49.71
N GLY A 396 4.16 -31.22 -49.36
CA GLY A 396 2.96 -32.01 -49.63
C GLY A 396 1.80 -31.78 -48.68
N ILE A 397 1.99 -31.04 -47.57
CA ILE A 397 0.97 -30.78 -46.53
C ILE A 397 0.36 -29.36 -46.64
N LEU A 398 0.95 -28.47 -47.44
CA LEU A 398 0.38 -27.13 -47.68
C LEU A 398 -0.37 -27.15 -49.03
N PRO A 399 -1.71 -26.90 -49.00
CA PRO A 399 -2.54 -26.81 -50.22
C PRO A 399 -2.25 -25.56 -51.04
#